data_022e4c7e5d59bd7f357408187ec8ccb0
#
_entry.id   022e4c7e5d59bd7f357408187ec8ccb0
#
_cell.length_a   1.000
_cell.length_b   1.000
_cell.length_c   1.000
_cell.angle_alpha   90.00
_cell.angle_beta   90.00
_cell.angle_gamma   90.00
#
_symmetry.space_group_name_H-M   'P 1'
#
loop_
_entity.id
_entity.type
_entity.pdbx_description
1 polymer ?
#
loop_
_entity_poly.entity_id
_entity_poly.type
_entity_poly.pdbx_seq_one_letter_code
_entity_poly.pdbx_strand_id
1 'polypeptide(L)'
;MSLTKKILLKEAACNKPEKLPQKLFGQDVWVKPVTQFQRSRRLASLYNKSGEIITDSLGRARMYTIIDHLCDKDGTPLFEESDISDLEQLDALKADILISAIEKWSSEQEGNVRGRSSD
;
A
#
# COMPACT_ATOMS: atom_id res chain seq x y z
N MET A 1 14.53 -29.25 -1.85
CA MET A 1 15.54 -28.19 -1.86
C MET A 1 15.22 -27.16 -0.80
N SER A 2 16.24 -26.59 -0.23
CA SER A 2 16.06 -25.61 0.85
C SER A 2 16.04 -24.19 0.33
N LEU A 3 15.35 -23.32 1.05
CA LEU A 3 15.35 -21.91 0.78
C LEU A 3 16.74 -21.32 1.01
N THR A 4 17.22 -20.52 0.08
CA THR A 4 18.49 -19.80 0.21
C THR A 4 18.23 -18.30 0.24
N LYS A 5 19.21 -17.53 0.70
CA LYS A 5 19.13 -16.06 0.70
C LYS A 5 18.83 -15.52 -0.70
N LYS A 6 19.53 -16.04 -1.71
CA LYS A 6 19.35 -15.60 -3.10
C LYS A 6 17.93 -15.87 -3.60
N ILE A 7 17.41 -17.06 -3.32
CA ILE A 7 16.06 -17.45 -3.72
C ILE A 7 15.03 -16.55 -3.03
N LEU A 8 15.20 -16.34 -1.72
CA LEU A 8 14.26 -15.50 -0.96
C LEU A 8 14.22 -14.08 -1.50
N LEU A 9 15.37 -13.47 -1.74
CA LEU A 9 15.43 -12.09 -2.24
C LEU A 9 14.82 -11.95 -3.62
N LYS A 10 14.88 -12.98 -4.44
CA LYS A 10 14.27 -12.99 -5.77
C LYS A 10 12.77 -13.22 -5.70
N GLU A 11 12.34 -14.27 -4.99
CA GLU A 11 10.94 -14.69 -4.97
C GLU A 11 10.05 -13.79 -4.11
N ALA A 12 10.61 -13.19 -3.07
CA ALA A 12 9.88 -12.32 -2.17
C ALA A 12 10.07 -10.84 -2.47
N ALA A 13 10.67 -10.49 -3.61
CA ALA A 13 10.77 -9.11 -4.05
C ALA A 13 9.38 -8.61 -4.45
N CYS A 14 9.15 -7.31 -4.30
CA CYS A 14 7.89 -6.71 -4.74
C CYS A 14 7.69 -6.87 -6.23
N ASN A 15 6.46 -7.22 -6.61
CA ASN A 15 6.09 -7.34 -8.01
C ASN A 15 6.03 -5.97 -8.68
N LYS A 16 5.98 -5.99 -10.01
CA LYS A 16 5.82 -4.77 -10.80
C LYS A 16 4.47 -4.13 -10.53
N PRO A 17 4.34 -2.81 -10.81
CA PRO A 17 3.05 -2.14 -10.68
C PRO A 17 2.00 -2.77 -11.58
N GLU A 18 0.76 -2.73 -11.14
CA GLU A 18 -0.39 -3.20 -11.89
C GLU A 18 -1.41 -2.10 -12.03
N LYS A 19 -2.10 -2.08 -13.16
CA LYS A 19 -3.21 -1.16 -13.36
C LYS A 19 -4.46 -1.77 -12.72
N LEU A 20 -5.20 -0.95 -11.96
CA LEU A 20 -6.48 -1.39 -11.42
C LEU A 20 -7.46 -1.68 -12.55
N PRO A 21 -8.35 -2.70 -12.38
CA PRO A 21 -9.29 -3.08 -13.44
C PRO A 21 -10.31 -1.98 -13.78
N GLN A 22 -10.56 -1.07 -12.84
CA GLN A 22 -11.51 0.02 -13.03
C GLN A 22 -10.79 1.36 -13.00
N LYS A 23 -11.25 2.27 -13.85
CA LYS A 23 -10.77 3.65 -13.79
C LYS A 23 -11.36 4.33 -12.56
N LEU A 24 -10.57 5.19 -11.93
CA LEU A 24 -11.05 6.04 -10.84
C LEU A 24 -10.97 7.48 -11.31
N PHE A 25 -12.02 8.24 -11.08
CA PHE A 25 -12.09 9.64 -11.50
C PHE A 25 -11.83 9.82 -13.01
N GLY A 26 -12.22 8.82 -13.79
CA GLY A 26 -12.03 8.83 -15.25
C GLY A 26 -10.61 8.55 -15.71
N GLN A 27 -9.72 8.13 -14.81
CA GLN A 27 -8.31 7.92 -15.12
C GLN A 27 -7.87 6.50 -14.78
N ASP A 28 -6.85 6.03 -15.47
CA ASP A 28 -6.18 4.78 -15.13
C ASP A 28 -5.39 4.97 -13.85
N VAL A 29 -5.47 3.99 -12.95
CA VAL A 29 -4.77 4.04 -11.67
C VAL A 29 -3.83 2.85 -11.57
N TRP A 30 -2.56 3.12 -11.27
CA TRP A 30 -1.53 2.10 -11.11
C TRP A 30 -1.18 1.97 -9.63
N VAL A 31 -1.01 0.74 -9.18
CA VAL A 31 -0.69 0.44 -7.79
C VAL A 31 0.44 -0.59 -7.74
N LYS A 32 1.17 -0.60 -6.64
CA LYS A 32 2.27 -1.54 -6.43
C LYS A 32 2.21 -2.10 -5.01
N PRO A 33 2.79 -3.30 -4.80
CA PRO A 33 2.89 -3.86 -3.45
C PRO A 33 3.77 -2.99 -2.57
N VAL A 34 3.53 -3.05 -1.26
CA VAL A 34 4.36 -2.33 -0.29
C VAL A 34 5.51 -3.22 0.18
N THR A 35 6.63 -2.60 0.50
CA THR A 35 7.77 -3.30 1.09
C THR A 35 7.51 -3.52 2.58
N GLN A 36 8.30 -4.41 3.18
CA GLN A 36 8.24 -4.63 4.62
C GLN A 36 8.59 -3.34 5.39
N PHE A 37 9.53 -2.56 4.87
CA PHE A 37 9.88 -1.26 5.46
C PHE A 37 8.69 -0.31 5.48
N GLN A 38 7.96 -0.20 4.36
CA GLN A 38 6.79 0.67 4.25
C GLN A 38 5.67 0.22 5.19
N ARG A 39 5.43 -1.09 5.28
CA ARG A 39 4.43 -1.63 6.19
C ARG A 39 4.77 -1.32 7.64
N SER A 40 6.03 -1.51 8.03
CA SER A 40 6.49 -1.22 9.38
C SER A 40 6.35 0.25 9.73
N ARG A 41 6.68 1.14 8.80
CA ARG A 41 6.53 2.59 8.99
C ARG A 41 5.07 2.97 9.21
N ARG A 42 4.16 2.40 8.43
CA ARG A 42 2.73 2.66 8.55
C ARG A 42 2.19 2.19 9.90
N LEU A 43 2.58 0.99 10.32
CA LEU A 43 2.17 0.46 11.63
C LEU A 43 2.73 1.30 12.76
N ALA A 44 3.98 1.70 12.67
CA ALA A 44 4.62 2.53 13.69
C ALA A 44 3.92 3.88 13.86
N SER A 45 3.33 4.42 12.80
CA SER A 45 2.61 5.69 12.85
C SER A 45 1.35 5.63 13.72
N LEU A 46 0.85 4.42 14.03
CA LEU A 46 -0.35 4.23 14.86
C LEU A 46 -0.07 4.34 16.36
N TYR A 47 1.19 4.28 16.77
CA TYR A 47 1.56 4.20 18.18
C TYR A 47 2.47 5.34 18.60
N ASN A 48 2.34 5.77 19.87
CA ASN A 48 3.26 6.74 20.45
C ASN A 48 4.49 6.00 21.03
N LYS A 49 5.41 6.74 21.64
CA LYS A 49 6.64 6.17 22.24
C LYS A 49 6.36 5.18 23.36
N SER A 50 5.19 5.28 24.01
CA SER A 50 4.78 4.39 25.09
C SER A 50 4.05 3.14 24.60
N GLY A 51 3.88 2.98 23.29
CA GLY A 51 3.20 1.84 22.72
C GLY A 51 1.68 1.96 22.70
N GLU A 52 1.14 3.13 23.02
CA GLU A 52 -0.31 3.38 22.99
C GLU A 52 -0.75 3.88 21.61
N ILE A 53 -1.96 3.52 21.19
CA ILE A 53 -2.53 3.98 19.93
C ILE A 53 -2.82 5.48 20.02
N ILE A 54 -2.30 6.24 19.05
CA ILE A 54 -2.52 7.68 18.95
C ILE A 54 -3.92 7.90 18.37
N THR A 55 -4.75 8.68 19.04
CA THR A 55 -6.15 8.89 18.66
C THR A 55 -6.34 9.35 17.21
N ASP A 56 -5.46 10.22 16.72
CA ASP A 56 -5.58 10.79 15.37
C ASP A 56 -4.77 10.05 14.31
N SER A 57 -4.14 8.94 14.68
CA SER A 57 -3.20 8.25 13.79
C SER A 57 -3.86 7.43 12.70
N LEU A 58 -5.13 7.04 12.87
CA LEU A 58 -5.84 6.25 11.85
C LEU A 58 -5.94 6.99 10.52
N GLY A 59 -6.21 8.29 10.57
CA GLY A 59 -6.24 9.13 9.37
C GLY A 59 -4.89 9.16 8.68
N ARG A 60 -3.81 9.29 9.44
CA ARG A 60 -2.45 9.30 8.88
C ARG A 60 -2.08 7.95 8.28
N ALA A 61 -2.45 6.85 8.93
CA ALA A 61 -2.18 5.51 8.40
C ALA A 61 -2.90 5.30 7.05
N ARG A 62 -4.11 5.83 6.89
CA ARG A 62 -4.83 5.78 5.63
C ARG A 62 -4.12 6.56 4.53
N MET A 63 -3.52 7.71 4.88
CA MET A 63 -2.73 8.49 3.92
C MET A 63 -1.49 7.72 3.48
N TYR A 64 -0.84 6.99 4.37
CA TYR A 64 0.28 6.12 4.01
C TYR A 64 -0.15 5.00 3.05
N THR A 65 -1.38 4.51 3.15
CA THR A 65 -1.89 3.54 2.18
C THR A 65 -1.85 4.11 0.76
N ILE A 66 -2.24 5.37 0.60
CA ILE A 66 -2.19 6.04 -0.70
C ILE A 66 -0.74 6.23 -1.15
N ILE A 67 0.11 6.77 -0.28
CA ILE A 67 1.51 7.10 -0.59
C ILE A 67 2.28 5.85 -1.03
N ASP A 68 2.11 4.75 -0.30
CA ASP A 68 2.93 3.56 -0.51
C ASP A 68 2.48 2.73 -1.71
N HIS A 69 1.21 2.75 -2.06
CA HIS A 69 0.68 1.94 -3.16
C HIS A 69 0.54 2.69 -4.48
N LEU A 70 0.12 3.94 -4.44
CA LEU A 70 -0.20 4.68 -5.65
C LEU A 70 1.05 5.10 -6.41
N CYS A 71 1.11 4.73 -7.68
CA CYS A 71 2.29 5.00 -8.51
C CYS A 71 1.87 5.26 -9.97
N ASP A 72 2.85 5.54 -10.82
CA ASP A 72 2.63 5.57 -12.26
C ASP A 72 2.91 4.17 -12.85
N LYS A 73 2.79 4.03 -14.16
CA LYS A 73 3.00 2.74 -14.83
C LYS A 73 4.41 2.19 -14.68
N ASP A 74 5.37 3.04 -14.36
CA ASP A 74 6.77 2.65 -14.18
C ASP A 74 7.09 2.33 -12.72
N GLY A 75 6.12 2.52 -11.81
CA GLY A 75 6.31 2.24 -10.41
C GLY A 75 6.81 3.43 -9.59
N THR A 76 6.91 4.60 -10.21
CA THR A 76 7.34 5.81 -9.51
C THR A 76 6.18 6.31 -8.63
N PRO A 77 6.40 6.49 -7.31
CA PRO A 77 5.34 6.99 -6.42
C PRO A 77 4.80 8.34 -6.89
N LEU A 78 3.48 8.51 -6.80
CA LEU A 78 2.85 9.80 -7.13
C LEU A 78 2.95 10.79 -5.97
N PHE A 79 3.02 10.28 -4.74
CA PHE A 79 3.05 11.11 -3.53
C PHE A 79 4.18 10.68 -2.62
N GLU A 80 4.65 11.63 -1.83
CA GLU A 80 5.67 11.41 -0.80
C GLU A 80 5.08 11.71 0.58
N GLU A 81 5.80 11.36 1.63
CA GLU A 81 5.38 11.62 3.00
C GLU A 81 5.09 13.10 3.25
N SER A 82 5.83 13.99 2.59
CA SER A 82 5.60 15.44 2.68
C SER A 82 4.25 15.88 2.11
N ASP A 83 3.59 15.03 1.33
CA ASP A 83 2.28 15.34 0.74
C ASP A 83 1.10 15.00 1.64
N ILE A 84 1.34 14.48 2.85
CA ILE A 84 0.26 14.06 3.75
C ILE A 84 -0.75 15.18 4.00
N SER A 85 -0.28 16.40 4.20
CA SER A 85 -1.18 17.55 4.43
C SER A 85 -2.15 17.77 3.27
N ASP A 86 -1.66 17.64 2.05
CA ASP A 86 -2.49 17.79 0.86
C ASP A 86 -3.49 16.65 0.73
N LEU A 87 -3.04 15.42 1.02
CA LEU A 87 -3.91 14.25 0.97
C LEU A 87 -5.02 14.33 2.01
N GLU A 88 -4.75 14.89 3.18
CA GLU A 88 -5.74 15.07 4.24
C GLU A 88 -6.83 16.08 3.85
N GLN A 89 -6.59 16.91 2.85
CA GLN A 89 -7.57 17.88 2.36
C GLN A 89 -8.45 17.31 1.24
N LEU A 90 -8.25 16.07 0.82
CA LEU A 90 -9.10 15.45 -0.19
C LEU A 90 -10.52 15.27 0.32
N ASP A 91 -11.49 15.28 -0.61
CA ASP A 91 -12.87 14.94 -0.28
C ASP A 91 -12.91 13.55 0.35
N ALA A 92 -13.56 13.42 1.50
CA ALA A 92 -13.57 12.18 2.27
C ALA A 92 -14.12 10.99 1.49
N LEU A 93 -15.18 11.18 0.75
CA LEU A 93 -15.80 10.09 -0.03
C LEU A 93 -14.89 9.65 -1.18
N LYS A 94 -14.25 10.60 -1.85
CA LYS A 94 -13.34 10.28 -2.95
C LYS A 94 -12.09 9.58 -2.44
N ALA A 95 -11.56 10.02 -1.30
CA ALA A 95 -10.44 9.35 -0.66
C ALA A 95 -10.81 7.92 -0.26
N ASP A 96 -12.01 7.71 0.26
CA ASP A 96 -12.50 6.37 0.62
C ASP A 96 -12.60 5.45 -0.61
N ILE A 97 -13.07 5.98 -1.73
CA ILE A 97 -13.15 5.22 -2.98
C ILE A 97 -11.75 4.74 -3.40
N LEU A 98 -10.79 5.65 -3.37
CA LEU A 98 -9.41 5.33 -3.73
C LEU A 98 -8.80 4.30 -2.79
N ILE A 99 -8.92 4.51 -1.49
CA ILE A 99 -8.35 3.62 -0.48
C ILE A 99 -9.01 2.24 -0.55
N SER A 100 -10.33 2.19 -0.71
CA SER A 100 -11.05 0.92 -0.82
C SER A 100 -10.60 0.12 -2.05
N ALA A 101 -10.37 0.78 -3.17
CA ALA A 101 -9.87 0.14 -4.38
C ALA A 101 -8.47 -0.45 -4.17
N ILE A 102 -7.60 0.29 -3.49
CA ILE A 102 -6.24 -0.17 -3.16
C ILE A 102 -6.30 -1.37 -2.22
N GLU A 103 -7.12 -1.29 -1.18
CA GLU A 103 -7.26 -2.37 -0.19
C GLU A 103 -7.83 -3.65 -0.82
N LYS A 104 -8.80 -3.51 -1.71
CA LYS A 104 -9.36 -4.65 -2.44
C LYS A 104 -8.29 -5.33 -3.28
N TRP A 105 -7.53 -4.55 -4.03
CA TRP A 105 -6.43 -5.08 -4.83
C TRP A 105 -5.39 -5.78 -3.97
N SER A 106 -5.00 -5.16 -2.85
CA SER A 106 -4.02 -5.71 -1.92
C SER A 106 -4.50 -7.03 -1.32
N SER A 107 -5.77 -7.11 -0.95
CA SER A 107 -6.41 -8.31 -0.43
C SER A 107 -6.38 -9.46 -1.44
N GLU A 108 -6.65 -9.15 -2.71
CA GLU A 108 -6.61 -10.14 -3.80
C GLU A 108 -5.19 -10.68 -4.00
N GLN A 109 -4.17 -9.81 -3.91
CA GLN A 109 -2.78 -10.24 -4.00
C GLN A 109 -2.42 -11.18 -2.86
N GLU A 110 -2.83 -10.86 -1.65
CA GLU A 110 -2.59 -11.69 -0.48
C GLU A 110 -3.26 -13.07 -0.63
N GLY A 111 -4.48 -13.12 -1.12
CA GLY A 111 -5.19 -14.36 -1.39
C GLY A 111 -4.49 -15.21 -2.44
N ASN A 112 -3.98 -14.60 -3.51
CA ASN A 112 -3.25 -15.31 -4.55
C ASN A 112 -1.96 -15.94 -4.02
N VAL A 113 -1.23 -15.22 -3.17
CA VAL A 113 0.00 -15.73 -2.56
C VAL A 113 -0.32 -16.92 -1.64
N ARG A 114 -1.34 -16.80 -0.81
CA ARG A 114 -1.76 -17.89 0.09
C ARG A 114 -2.28 -19.10 -0.68
N GLY A 115 -3.00 -18.87 -1.79
CA GLY A 115 -3.47 -19.94 -2.63
C GLY A 115 -2.33 -20.78 -3.20
N ARG A 116 -1.22 -20.15 -3.56
CA ARG A 116 -0.03 -20.86 -4.05
C ARG A 116 0.66 -21.67 -2.97
N SER A 117 0.66 -21.17 -1.75
CA SER A 117 1.35 -21.84 -0.64
C SER A 117 0.55 -23.01 -0.06
N SER A 118 -0.71 -23.17 -0.39
CA SER A 118 -1.55 -24.25 0.12
C SER A 118 -1.42 -25.55 -0.65
N ASP A 119 -0.65 -25.56 -1.70
CA ASP A 119 -0.37 -26.79 -2.47
C ASP A 119 0.69 -27.67 -1.74
#